data_34967434b046c1ea32900a64e82d67a0
#
_entry.id   34967434b046c1ea32900a64e82d67a0
#
_cell.length_a   1.000
_cell.length_b   1.000
_cell.length_c   1.000
_cell.angle_alpha   90.00
_cell.angle_beta   90.00
_cell.angle_gamma   90.00
#
_symmetry.space_group_name_H-M   'P 1'
#
loop_
_entity.id
_entity.type
_entity.pdbx_description
1 polymer ?
#
loop_
_entity_poly.entity_id
_entity_poly.type
_entity_poly.pdbx_seq_one_letter_code
_entity_poly.pdbx_strand_id
1 'polypeptide(L)'
;MIASERGEVGLAAGIDLLRAGASAMDAVEAAIRLVESDEENHTVGVGGMPNLLGEVELDASVMDGATRRAGAVAAVTGFPHPITIARAVCERLPQHLLLVGAGAERFADDVGIERGPTLTDAARQRWREGLSAAGIEAATARFGPGERAYREQVLERLASMQVPDPPWDTVNVLALDVAGNLAVGVSTSGYPWKYPGRISDSAIIGAGNYCDNAVGGAACTGRGELAIRGTTARAVLYALAADGDPAKACAEALAETLDLPDEFRSPLQALCLTPDGRHGGASTLSGSTYSVMTADDETFRIEERRQV
;
A
#
# COMPACT_ATOMS: atom_id res chain seq x y z
N MET A 1 -6.98 13.11 -9.58
CA MET A 1 -6.39 11.94 -8.90
C MET A 1 -4.87 12.04 -8.88
N ILE A 2 -4.27 11.48 -7.85
CA ILE A 2 -2.81 11.27 -7.79
C ILE A 2 -2.53 9.82 -7.39
N ALA A 3 -1.38 9.28 -7.80
CA ALA A 3 -0.97 7.93 -7.45
C ALA A 3 0.55 7.82 -7.23
N SER A 4 0.98 6.86 -6.41
CA SER A 4 2.39 6.47 -6.31
C SER A 4 2.90 5.89 -7.63
N GLU A 5 4.20 5.67 -7.74
CA GLU A 5 4.79 4.95 -8.88
C GLU A 5 4.03 3.66 -9.17
N ARG A 6 3.87 3.30 -10.45
CA ARG A 6 3.06 2.19 -10.98
C ARG A 6 1.54 2.34 -10.77
N GLY A 7 1.07 3.28 -9.97
CA GLY A 7 -0.36 3.59 -9.83
C GLY A 7 -0.95 4.27 -11.07
N GLU A 8 -0.09 4.79 -11.96
CA GLU A 8 -0.50 5.39 -13.25
C GLU A 8 -1.32 4.43 -14.11
N VAL A 9 -1.09 3.13 -14.01
CA VAL A 9 -1.86 2.08 -14.73
C VAL A 9 -3.36 2.24 -14.51
N GLY A 10 -3.78 2.62 -13.30
CA GLY A 10 -5.18 2.75 -12.94
C GLY A 10 -5.78 4.15 -13.12
N LEU A 11 -4.96 5.20 -13.29
CA LEU A 11 -5.44 6.58 -13.25
C LEU A 11 -6.50 6.89 -14.33
N ALA A 12 -6.30 6.41 -15.56
CA ALA A 12 -7.24 6.67 -16.66
C ALA A 12 -8.64 6.11 -16.34
N ALA A 13 -8.72 4.87 -15.87
CA ALA A 13 -9.99 4.25 -15.50
C ALA A 13 -10.66 4.96 -14.32
N GLY A 14 -9.89 5.38 -13.31
CA GLY A 14 -10.42 6.15 -12.19
C GLY A 14 -10.95 7.53 -12.65
N ILE A 15 -10.24 8.22 -13.52
CA ILE A 15 -10.67 9.51 -14.08
C ILE A 15 -11.93 9.36 -14.94
N ASP A 16 -12.05 8.30 -15.72
CA ASP A 16 -13.26 8.06 -16.52
C ASP A 16 -14.50 7.85 -15.63
N LEU A 17 -14.35 7.17 -14.51
CA LEU A 17 -15.41 7.06 -13.49
C LEU A 17 -15.77 8.43 -12.89
N LEU A 18 -14.78 9.25 -12.52
CA LEU A 18 -15.03 10.60 -12.00
C LEU A 18 -15.71 11.51 -13.04
N ARG A 19 -15.31 11.43 -14.32
CA ARG A 19 -15.99 12.14 -15.44
C ARG A 19 -17.44 11.70 -15.59
N ALA A 20 -17.74 10.43 -15.31
CA ALA A 20 -19.10 9.89 -15.32
C ALA A 20 -19.90 10.24 -14.07
N GLY A 21 -19.31 10.94 -13.08
CA GLY A 21 -19.97 11.35 -11.84
C GLY A 21 -19.94 10.30 -10.74
N ALA A 22 -19.09 9.27 -10.85
CA ALA A 22 -18.87 8.30 -9.77
C ALA A 22 -18.14 8.95 -8.58
N SER A 23 -18.22 8.29 -7.41
CA SER A 23 -17.57 8.76 -6.19
C SER A 23 -16.04 8.62 -6.26
N ALA A 24 -15.33 9.40 -5.43
CA ALA A 24 -13.89 9.27 -5.25
C ALA A 24 -13.50 7.84 -4.80
N MET A 25 -14.34 7.17 -3.99
CA MET A 25 -14.13 5.79 -3.55
C MET A 25 -14.20 4.79 -4.72
N ASP A 26 -15.15 4.96 -5.65
CA ASP A 26 -15.26 4.12 -6.85
C ASP A 26 -14.02 4.26 -7.73
N ALA A 27 -13.54 5.50 -7.90
CA ALA A 27 -12.35 5.78 -8.70
C ALA A 27 -11.08 5.20 -8.07
N VAL A 28 -10.92 5.31 -6.75
CA VAL A 28 -9.79 4.74 -6.00
C VAL A 28 -9.77 3.22 -6.11
N GLU A 29 -10.89 2.55 -5.84
CA GLU A 29 -10.96 1.09 -5.96
C GLU A 29 -10.65 0.63 -7.38
N ALA A 30 -11.30 1.21 -8.38
CA ALA A 30 -11.11 0.81 -9.78
C ALA A 30 -9.65 0.97 -10.22
N ALA A 31 -9.00 2.08 -9.84
CA ALA A 31 -7.61 2.33 -10.15
C ALA A 31 -6.68 1.30 -9.49
N ILE A 32 -6.85 1.04 -8.21
CA ILE A 32 -6.00 0.09 -7.48
C ILE A 32 -6.21 -1.35 -7.98
N ARG A 33 -7.43 -1.75 -8.30
CA ARG A 33 -7.73 -3.08 -8.85
C ARG A 33 -6.97 -3.39 -10.14
N LEU A 34 -6.77 -2.38 -11.01
CA LEU A 34 -5.97 -2.55 -12.22
C LEU A 34 -4.50 -2.79 -11.91
N VAL A 35 -3.96 -2.11 -10.91
CA VAL A 35 -2.59 -2.33 -10.45
C VAL A 35 -2.46 -3.69 -9.76
N GLU A 36 -3.45 -4.12 -8.98
CA GLU A 36 -3.50 -5.45 -8.35
C GLU A 36 -3.61 -6.59 -9.38
N SER A 37 -4.13 -6.32 -10.58
CA SER A 37 -4.23 -7.28 -11.68
C SER A 37 -2.99 -7.31 -12.57
N ASP A 38 -2.06 -6.38 -12.43
CA ASP A 38 -0.84 -6.29 -13.23
C ASP A 38 0.20 -7.30 -12.74
N GLU A 39 0.31 -8.45 -13.42
CA GLU A 39 1.23 -9.53 -13.08
C GLU A 39 2.72 -9.13 -13.16
N GLU A 40 3.04 -8.06 -13.88
CA GLU A 40 4.40 -7.51 -13.95
C GLU A 40 4.74 -6.64 -12.71
N ASN A 41 3.71 -6.29 -11.93
CA ASN A 41 3.88 -5.57 -10.67
C ASN A 41 4.03 -6.56 -9.52
N HIS A 42 5.27 -6.75 -9.06
CA HIS A 42 5.56 -7.71 -7.98
C HIS A 42 5.41 -7.12 -6.56
N THR A 43 4.73 -5.99 -6.41
CA THR A 43 4.60 -5.30 -5.11
C THR A 43 3.18 -5.28 -4.55
N VAL A 44 2.19 -5.62 -5.39
CA VAL A 44 0.77 -5.67 -5.04
C VAL A 44 0.06 -6.84 -5.73
N GLY A 45 -1.10 -7.28 -5.24
CA GLY A 45 -2.05 -8.15 -5.92
C GLY A 45 -1.45 -9.43 -6.52
N VAL A 46 -1.83 -9.71 -7.78
CA VAL A 46 -1.34 -10.85 -8.55
C VAL A 46 0.14 -10.64 -8.90
N GLY A 47 0.97 -11.64 -8.60
CA GLY A 47 2.41 -11.52 -8.80
C GLY A 47 3.16 -10.85 -7.66
N GLY A 48 2.47 -10.45 -6.60
CA GLY A 48 3.08 -9.92 -5.39
C GLY A 48 4.11 -10.89 -4.80
N MET A 49 5.20 -10.35 -4.22
CA MET A 49 6.28 -11.17 -3.68
C MET A 49 5.84 -11.96 -2.46
N PRO A 50 6.13 -13.27 -2.43
CA PRO A 50 5.75 -14.14 -1.33
C PRO A 50 6.50 -13.84 -0.01
N ASN A 51 5.86 -14.26 1.08
CA ASN A 51 6.49 -14.37 2.39
C ASN A 51 7.56 -15.49 2.42
N LEU A 52 8.18 -15.73 3.57
CA LEU A 52 9.20 -16.77 3.73
C LEU A 52 8.72 -18.19 3.41
N LEU A 53 7.43 -18.46 3.50
CA LEU A 53 6.86 -19.78 3.21
C LEU A 53 6.41 -19.91 1.74
N GLY A 54 6.56 -18.89 0.92
CA GLY A 54 6.17 -18.90 -0.49
C GLY A 54 4.70 -18.56 -0.71
N GLU A 55 4.04 -17.93 0.26
CA GLU A 55 2.64 -17.51 0.19
C GLU A 55 2.57 -15.99 -0.03
N VAL A 56 1.71 -15.57 -0.95
CA VAL A 56 1.43 -14.14 -1.18
C VAL A 56 0.36 -13.71 -0.18
N GLU A 57 0.77 -12.91 0.80
CA GLU A 57 -0.11 -12.26 1.77
C GLU A 57 -0.27 -10.80 1.42
N LEU A 58 -1.51 -10.33 1.28
CA LEU A 58 -1.87 -9.00 0.80
C LEU A 58 -2.49 -8.16 1.91
N ASP A 59 -2.15 -6.87 1.91
CA ASP A 59 -2.70 -5.85 2.81
C ASP A 59 -3.33 -4.74 1.97
N ALA A 60 -4.49 -4.22 2.39
CA ALA A 60 -5.11 -3.07 1.75
C ALA A 60 -5.99 -2.29 2.73
N SER A 61 -6.17 -1.02 2.45
CA SER A 61 -7.16 -0.20 3.14
C SER A 61 -7.72 0.91 2.26
N VAL A 62 -8.92 1.36 2.61
CA VAL A 62 -9.58 2.54 2.04
C VAL A 62 -10.09 3.43 3.15
N MET A 63 -10.17 4.74 2.87
CA MET A 63 -10.81 5.70 3.77
C MET A 63 -11.58 6.75 2.96
N ASP A 64 -12.83 6.98 3.35
CA ASP A 64 -13.72 8.00 2.84
C ASP A 64 -13.55 9.30 3.65
N GLY A 65 -13.22 10.39 2.98
CA GLY A 65 -12.95 11.68 3.62
C GLY A 65 -14.20 12.38 4.15
N ALA A 66 -15.36 12.14 3.56
CA ALA A 66 -16.62 12.78 3.97
C ALA A 66 -17.10 12.28 5.34
N THR A 67 -17.00 10.98 5.56
CA THR A 67 -17.49 10.33 6.79
C THR A 67 -16.36 9.92 7.74
N ARG A 68 -15.13 9.89 7.24
CA ARG A 68 -13.95 9.30 7.87
C ARG A 68 -14.10 7.81 8.20
N ARG A 69 -15.05 7.14 7.54
CA ARG A 69 -15.17 5.70 7.61
C ARG A 69 -14.02 5.07 6.83
N ALA A 70 -13.52 3.98 7.36
CA ALA A 70 -12.44 3.24 6.75
C ALA A 70 -12.70 1.74 6.81
N GLY A 71 -12.07 1.01 5.93
CA GLY A 71 -12.02 -0.44 5.96
C GLY A 71 -10.63 -0.91 5.57
N ALA A 72 -10.17 -1.96 6.23
CA ALA A 72 -8.84 -2.50 6.01
C ALA A 72 -8.85 -4.02 6.10
N VAL A 73 -7.92 -4.63 5.37
CA VAL A 73 -7.61 -6.06 5.47
C VAL A 73 -6.10 -6.27 5.47
N ALA A 74 -5.66 -7.32 6.17
CA ALA A 74 -4.25 -7.64 6.26
C ALA A 74 -4.01 -9.15 6.22
N ALA A 75 -2.84 -9.54 5.71
CA ALA A 75 -2.40 -10.93 5.58
C ALA A 75 -3.46 -11.81 4.88
N VAL A 76 -4.11 -11.28 3.84
CA VAL A 76 -5.12 -12.00 3.05
C VAL A 76 -4.43 -12.83 1.98
N THR A 77 -4.88 -14.09 1.83
CA THR A 77 -4.38 -15.01 0.80
C THR A 77 -5.50 -15.45 -0.15
N GLY A 78 -5.16 -15.75 -1.40
CA GLY A 78 -6.10 -16.31 -2.36
C GLY A 78 -7.21 -15.35 -2.86
N PHE A 79 -7.02 -14.05 -2.71
CA PHE A 79 -7.88 -13.00 -3.25
C PHE A 79 -7.04 -11.95 -3.99
N PRO A 80 -7.15 -11.86 -5.33
CA PRO A 80 -6.35 -10.95 -6.15
C PRO A 80 -6.52 -9.46 -5.81
N HIS A 81 -7.72 -9.09 -5.32
CA HIS A 81 -8.10 -7.69 -5.09
C HIS A 81 -8.42 -7.41 -3.61
N PRO A 82 -7.42 -7.32 -2.73
CA PRO A 82 -7.63 -7.00 -1.32
C PRO A 82 -8.28 -5.62 -1.11
N ILE A 83 -8.10 -4.66 -2.05
CA ILE A 83 -8.77 -3.35 -1.97
C ILE A 83 -10.29 -3.46 -1.98
N THR A 84 -10.85 -4.40 -2.76
CA THR A 84 -12.29 -4.67 -2.80
C THR A 84 -12.80 -5.22 -1.47
N ILE A 85 -12.02 -6.08 -0.81
CA ILE A 85 -12.38 -6.60 0.52
C ILE A 85 -12.34 -5.47 1.55
N ALA A 86 -11.29 -4.63 1.52
CA ALA A 86 -11.17 -3.46 2.40
C ALA A 86 -12.36 -2.51 2.23
N ARG A 87 -12.79 -2.22 0.99
CA ARG A 87 -13.99 -1.43 0.71
C ARG A 87 -15.25 -2.10 1.27
N ALA A 88 -15.42 -3.40 1.08
CA ALA A 88 -16.56 -4.13 1.61
C ALA A 88 -16.60 -4.08 3.16
N VAL A 89 -15.45 -4.14 3.84
CA VAL A 89 -15.37 -3.92 5.31
C VAL A 89 -15.88 -2.51 5.66
N CYS A 90 -15.41 -1.49 4.96
CA CYS A 90 -15.84 -0.10 5.17
C CYS A 90 -17.36 0.07 5.04
N GLU A 91 -17.97 -0.53 4.02
CA GLU A 91 -19.37 -0.32 3.67
C GLU A 91 -20.33 -1.24 4.42
N ARG A 92 -19.96 -2.51 4.62
CA ARG A 92 -20.88 -3.57 5.11
C ARG A 92 -20.68 -3.93 6.58
N LEU A 93 -19.53 -3.57 7.17
CA LEU A 93 -19.23 -3.84 8.58
C LEU A 93 -18.92 -2.54 9.36
N PRO A 94 -19.91 -1.64 9.54
CA PRO A 94 -19.67 -0.32 10.12
C PRO A 94 -19.14 -0.34 11.56
N GLN A 95 -19.24 -1.48 12.27
CA GLN A 95 -18.70 -1.67 13.62
C GLN A 95 -17.23 -2.11 13.63
N HIS A 96 -16.69 -2.49 12.46
CA HIS A 96 -15.32 -2.99 12.32
C HIS A 96 -14.54 -2.08 11.39
N LEU A 97 -13.23 -2.07 11.56
CA LEU A 97 -12.34 -1.31 10.70
C LEU A 97 -11.34 -2.21 10.00
N LEU A 98 -10.80 -3.22 10.67
CA LEU A 98 -9.74 -4.07 10.16
C LEU A 98 -10.08 -5.55 10.41
N LEU A 99 -10.03 -6.37 9.35
CA LEU A 99 -10.06 -7.82 9.42
C LEU A 99 -8.72 -8.39 8.96
N VAL A 100 -8.29 -9.53 9.52
CA VAL A 100 -6.99 -10.12 9.21
C VAL A 100 -7.09 -11.60 8.87
N GLY A 101 -6.22 -12.07 7.95
CA GLY A 101 -6.03 -13.48 7.60
C GLY A 101 -7.34 -14.21 7.33
N ALA A 102 -7.51 -15.41 7.90
CA ALA A 102 -8.69 -16.25 7.68
C ALA A 102 -10.03 -15.59 8.02
N GLY A 103 -10.04 -14.59 8.90
CA GLY A 103 -11.25 -13.81 9.20
C GLY A 103 -11.64 -12.89 8.06
N ALA A 104 -10.66 -12.22 7.45
CA ALA A 104 -10.86 -11.39 6.26
C ALA A 104 -11.28 -12.22 5.04
N GLU A 105 -10.63 -13.38 4.86
CA GLU A 105 -10.95 -14.31 3.76
C GLU A 105 -12.38 -14.86 3.87
N ARG A 106 -12.80 -15.26 5.07
CA ARG A 106 -14.19 -15.70 5.32
C ARG A 106 -15.19 -14.59 5.00
N PHE A 107 -14.92 -13.37 5.43
CA PHE A 107 -15.79 -12.24 5.13
C PHE A 107 -15.87 -12.00 3.61
N ALA A 108 -14.75 -12.09 2.89
CA ALA A 108 -14.73 -11.96 1.44
C ALA A 108 -15.60 -13.01 0.75
N ASP A 109 -15.53 -14.28 1.18
CA ASP A 109 -16.42 -15.37 0.70
C ASP A 109 -17.89 -15.04 1.03
N ASP A 110 -18.21 -14.63 2.26
CA ASP A 110 -19.57 -14.32 2.72
C ASP A 110 -20.23 -13.19 1.91
N VAL A 111 -19.43 -12.24 1.40
CA VAL A 111 -19.92 -11.12 0.57
C VAL A 111 -19.79 -11.38 -0.93
N GLY A 112 -19.31 -12.55 -1.34
CA GLY A 112 -19.26 -13.01 -2.73
C GLY A 112 -18.10 -12.41 -3.54
N ILE A 113 -16.99 -12.02 -2.89
CA ILE A 113 -15.76 -11.60 -3.60
C ILE A 113 -15.06 -12.86 -4.11
N GLU A 114 -14.64 -12.82 -5.38
CA GLU A 114 -14.08 -13.96 -6.06
C GLU A 114 -12.66 -14.27 -5.60
N ARG A 115 -12.40 -15.55 -5.28
CA ARG A 115 -11.07 -16.09 -5.04
C ARG A 115 -10.30 -16.25 -6.35
N GLY A 116 -8.98 -16.11 -6.29
CA GLY A 116 -8.12 -16.32 -7.44
C GLY A 116 -6.66 -16.54 -7.07
N PRO A 117 -5.83 -17.00 -8.03
CA PRO A 117 -4.41 -17.16 -7.81
C PRO A 117 -3.74 -15.78 -7.63
N THR A 118 -2.87 -15.68 -6.63
CA THR A 118 -2.06 -14.48 -6.38
C THR A 118 -0.58 -14.70 -6.70
N LEU A 119 -0.11 -15.94 -6.66
CA LEU A 119 1.28 -16.31 -6.92
C LEU A 119 1.48 -16.69 -8.39
N THR A 120 2.25 -15.89 -9.14
CA THR A 120 2.68 -16.20 -10.51
C THR A 120 3.96 -17.03 -10.54
N ASP A 121 4.26 -17.66 -11.69
CA ASP A 121 5.52 -18.40 -11.85
C ASP A 121 6.74 -17.46 -11.79
N ALA A 122 6.62 -16.23 -12.30
CA ALA A 122 7.68 -15.22 -12.22
C ALA A 122 7.97 -14.83 -10.77
N ALA A 123 6.94 -14.55 -9.96
CA ALA A 123 7.10 -14.24 -8.54
C ALA A 123 7.70 -15.43 -7.76
N ARG A 124 7.24 -16.66 -8.07
CA ARG A 124 7.78 -17.90 -7.48
C ARG A 124 9.26 -18.09 -7.81
N GLN A 125 9.66 -17.80 -9.05
CA GLN A 125 11.06 -17.91 -9.47
C GLN A 125 11.92 -16.90 -8.71
N ARG A 126 11.54 -15.63 -8.68
CA ARG A 126 12.26 -14.57 -7.94
C ARG A 126 12.37 -14.88 -6.45
N TRP A 127 11.30 -15.40 -5.85
CA TRP A 127 11.31 -15.84 -4.46
C TRP A 127 12.36 -16.93 -4.20
N ARG A 128 12.43 -17.96 -5.06
CA ARG A 128 13.44 -19.03 -4.96
C ARG A 128 14.87 -18.52 -5.13
N GLU A 129 15.09 -17.65 -6.12
CA GLU A 129 16.40 -17.06 -6.39
C GLU A 129 16.92 -16.27 -5.19
N GLY A 130 16.07 -15.47 -4.55
CA GLY A 130 16.43 -14.72 -3.35
C GLY A 130 16.73 -15.62 -2.14
N LEU A 131 15.95 -16.68 -1.93
CA LEU A 131 16.24 -17.67 -0.89
C LEU A 131 17.57 -18.39 -1.15
N SER A 132 17.84 -18.77 -2.40
CA SER A 132 19.10 -19.41 -2.80
C SER A 132 20.30 -18.50 -2.55
N ALA A 133 20.21 -17.23 -2.98
CA ALA A 133 21.23 -16.22 -2.75
C ALA A 133 21.49 -15.97 -1.26
N ALA A 134 20.45 -16.06 -0.41
CA ALA A 134 20.56 -15.96 1.04
C ALA A 134 21.07 -17.25 1.72
N GLY A 135 21.26 -18.35 0.97
CA GLY A 135 21.68 -19.66 1.50
C GLY A 135 20.57 -20.39 2.27
N ILE A 136 19.31 -19.95 2.16
CA ILE A 136 18.17 -20.54 2.88
C ILE A 136 17.66 -21.81 2.17
N GLU A 137 17.85 -21.92 0.86
CA GLU A 137 17.36 -23.05 0.05
C GLU A 137 17.97 -24.40 0.49
N ALA A 138 19.24 -24.41 0.92
CA ALA A 138 19.88 -25.61 1.46
C ALA A 138 19.22 -26.06 2.79
N ALA A 139 18.67 -25.13 3.55
CA ALA A 139 17.94 -25.42 4.77
C ALA A 139 16.53 -25.93 4.48
N THR A 140 15.83 -25.38 3.48
CA THR A 140 14.49 -25.85 3.06
C THR A 140 14.52 -27.25 2.45
N ALA A 141 15.57 -27.58 1.70
CA ALA A 141 15.76 -28.92 1.14
C ALA A 141 16.04 -29.99 2.22
N ARG A 142 16.59 -29.58 3.36
CA ARG A 142 16.96 -30.48 4.46
C ARG A 142 15.90 -30.59 5.53
N PHE A 143 15.15 -29.52 5.76
CA PHE A 143 14.12 -29.43 6.80
C PHE A 143 12.82 -28.92 6.15
N GLY A 144 11.71 -29.57 6.40
CA GLY A 144 10.41 -29.04 5.97
C GLY A 144 10.11 -27.68 6.63
N PRO A 145 9.27 -26.82 6.01
CA PRO A 145 8.96 -25.48 6.53
C PRO A 145 8.29 -25.49 7.92
N GLY A 146 7.83 -26.64 8.38
CA GLY A 146 7.28 -26.83 9.73
C GLY A 146 8.29 -27.19 10.82
N GLU A 147 9.54 -27.51 10.47
CA GLU A 147 10.51 -27.97 11.44
C GLU A 147 11.15 -26.83 12.25
N ARG A 148 11.40 -27.09 13.54
CA ARG A 148 11.97 -26.09 14.46
C ARG A 148 13.33 -25.57 13.98
N ALA A 149 14.20 -26.46 13.50
CA ALA A 149 15.53 -26.09 13.01
C ALA A 149 15.46 -25.15 11.79
N TYR A 150 14.49 -25.37 10.88
CA TYR A 150 14.23 -24.46 9.76
C TYR A 150 13.82 -23.08 10.28
N ARG A 151 12.88 -23.01 11.24
CA ARG A 151 12.42 -21.74 11.82
C ARG A 151 13.53 -20.98 12.53
N GLU A 152 14.39 -21.66 13.25
CA GLU A 152 15.55 -21.05 13.94
C GLU A 152 16.54 -20.46 12.92
N GLN A 153 16.86 -21.17 11.84
CA GLN A 153 17.72 -20.65 10.77
C GLN A 153 17.09 -19.50 10.01
N VAL A 154 15.77 -19.55 9.76
CA VAL A 154 15.03 -18.46 9.12
C VAL A 154 15.06 -17.21 9.99
N LEU A 155 14.84 -17.31 11.29
CA LEU A 155 14.89 -16.17 12.22
C LEU A 155 16.30 -15.57 12.31
N GLU A 156 17.34 -16.40 12.34
CA GLU A 156 18.74 -15.95 12.32
C GLU A 156 19.09 -15.22 11.00
N ARG A 157 18.60 -15.73 9.88
CA ARG A 157 18.79 -15.09 8.57
C ARG A 157 17.98 -13.82 8.40
N LEU A 158 16.72 -13.79 8.88
CA LEU A 158 15.91 -12.56 8.87
C LEU A 158 16.60 -11.43 9.62
N ALA A 159 17.22 -11.72 10.75
CA ALA A 159 17.99 -10.73 11.51
C ALA A 159 19.22 -10.21 10.74
N SER A 160 19.69 -10.96 9.74
CA SER A 160 20.85 -10.59 8.89
C SER A 160 20.50 -10.17 7.48
N MET A 161 19.24 -10.37 7.03
CA MET A 161 18.81 -9.97 5.70
C MET A 161 18.67 -8.46 5.62
N GLN A 162 19.41 -7.86 4.72
CA GLN A 162 19.07 -6.54 4.23
C GLN A 162 17.84 -6.67 3.34
N VAL A 163 16.83 -5.83 3.56
CA VAL A 163 15.73 -5.72 2.57
C VAL A 163 16.39 -5.33 1.26
N PRO A 164 16.17 -6.09 0.16
CA PRO A 164 16.76 -5.74 -1.12
C PRO A 164 16.44 -4.29 -1.51
N ASP A 165 17.37 -3.65 -2.21
CA ASP A 165 17.15 -2.31 -2.74
C ASP A 165 15.87 -2.24 -3.58
N PRO A 166 15.13 -1.10 -3.58
CA PRO A 166 13.89 -0.94 -4.34
C PRO A 166 14.04 -1.37 -5.82
N PRO A 167 12.96 -1.86 -6.45
CA PRO A 167 11.62 -1.26 -6.30
C PRO A 167 10.63 -2.14 -5.53
N TRP A 168 10.56 -1.99 -4.22
CA TRP A 168 9.47 -2.56 -3.43
C TRP A 168 8.52 -1.43 -3.12
N ASP A 169 7.38 -1.41 -3.77
CA ASP A 169 6.47 -0.28 -3.71
C ASP A 169 5.07 -0.73 -3.25
N THR A 170 4.34 0.21 -2.73
CA THR A 170 2.94 0.12 -2.34
C THR A 170 2.16 1.00 -3.30
N VAL A 171 1.07 0.53 -3.87
CA VAL A 171 0.20 1.41 -4.65
C VAL A 171 -0.63 2.27 -3.71
N ASN A 172 -0.57 3.58 -3.90
CA ASN A 172 -1.42 4.57 -3.27
C ASN A 172 -2.22 5.29 -4.36
N VAL A 173 -3.51 5.47 -4.12
CA VAL A 173 -4.37 6.32 -4.98
C VAL A 173 -5.19 7.24 -4.11
N LEU A 174 -5.16 8.53 -4.45
CA LEU A 174 -5.98 9.55 -3.83
C LEU A 174 -6.85 10.20 -4.89
N ALA A 175 -8.12 10.36 -4.62
CA ALA A 175 -9.08 10.95 -5.55
C ALA A 175 -9.92 12.04 -4.89
N LEU A 176 -10.30 13.03 -5.69
CA LEU A 176 -11.28 14.07 -5.37
C LEU A 176 -12.38 14.01 -6.44
N ASP A 177 -13.61 13.82 -6.03
CA ASP A 177 -14.77 13.77 -6.94
C ASP A 177 -15.41 15.15 -7.18
N VAL A 178 -16.38 15.18 -8.11
CA VAL A 178 -17.09 16.40 -8.47
C VAL A 178 -17.98 16.98 -7.35
N ALA A 179 -18.30 16.16 -6.33
CA ALA A 179 -19.04 16.60 -5.15
C ALA A 179 -18.11 17.19 -4.07
N GLY A 180 -16.78 17.19 -4.30
CA GLY A 180 -15.78 17.67 -3.36
C GLY A 180 -15.40 16.65 -2.29
N ASN A 181 -15.73 15.37 -2.48
CA ASN A 181 -15.34 14.33 -1.55
C ASN A 181 -13.98 13.73 -1.93
N LEU A 182 -13.16 13.50 -0.91
CA LEU A 182 -11.89 12.82 -1.01
C LEU A 182 -12.03 11.34 -0.64
N ALA A 183 -11.26 10.50 -1.30
CA ALA A 183 -11.01 9.13 -0.87
C ALA A 183 -9.54 8.77 -1.06
N VAL A 184 -9.05 7.88 -0.22
CA VAL A 184 -7.69 7.34 -0.28
C VAL A 184 -7.77 5.82 -0.20
N GLY A 185 -6.96 5.15 -1.02
CA GLY A 185 -6.77 3.71 -0.96
C GLY A 185 -5.30 3.33 -1.08
N VAL A 186 -4.94 2.23 -0.46
CA VAL A 186 -3.58 1.69 -0.42
C VAL A 186 -3.63 0.17 -0.52
N SER A 187 -2.74 -0.43 -1.32
CA SER A 187 -2.62 -1.89 -1.47
C SER A 187 -1.16 -2.31 -1.63
N THR A 188 -0.79 -3.45 -1.04
CA THR A 188 0.57 -3.99 -1.08
C THR A 188 0.62 -5.49 -0.82
N SER A 189 1.68 -6.16 -1.32
CA SER A 189 2.11 -7.49 -0.83
C SER A 189 3.16 -7.40 0.28
N GLY A 190 3.56 -6.20 0.69
CA GLY A 190 4.68 -5.96 1.59
C GLY A 190 6.03 -6.20 0.90
N TYR A 191 7.10 -6.30 1.67
CA TYR A 191 8.42 -6.61 1.12
C TYR A 191 8.63 -8.14 1.00
N PRO A 192 9.53 -8.55 0.09
CA PRO A 192 9.80 -9.97 -0.15
C PRO A 192 10.34 -10.69 1.09
N TRP A 193 10.04 -11.97 1.18
CA TRP A 193 10.49 -12.85 2.27
C TRP A 193 10.13 -12.35 3.67
N LYS A 194 9.10 -11.50 3.79
CA LYS A 194 8.58 -11.09 5.09
C LYS A 194 8.22 -12.32 5.93
N TYR A 195 8.28 -12.18 7.25
CA TYR A 195 7.80 -13.23 8.15
C TYR A 195 6.29 -13.43 7.94
N PRO A 196 5.76 -14.66 7.87
CA PRO A 196 4.33 -14.92 7.71
C PRO A 196 3.50 -14.21 8.78
N GLY A 197 2.48 -13.48 8.32
CA GLY A 197 1.66 -12.64 9.19
C GLY A 197 2.24 -11.25 9.48
N ARG A 198 3.41 -10.89 8.93
CA ARG A 198 3.87 -9.49 8.98
C ARG A 198 2.96 -8.64 8.10
N ILE A 199 2.34 -7.65 8.68
CA ILE A 199 1.54 -6.64 7.98
C ILE A 199 2.34 -5.35 7.77
N SER A 200 1.98 -4.60 6.73
CA SER A 200 2.52 -3.28 6.44
C SER A 200 1.68 -2.16 7.09
N ASP A 201 2.15 -0.93 6.93
CA ASP A 201 1.37 0.29 7.22
C ASP A 201 0.10 0.40 6.37
N SER A 202 0.08 -0.23 5.19
CA SER A 202 -1.04 -0.17 4.24
C SER A 202 -2.39 -0.61 4.84
N ALA A 203 -2.38 -1.50 5.84
CA ALA A 203 -3.58 -1.91 6.57
C ALA A 203 -3.90 -1.02 7.79
N ILE A 204 -3.02 -0.09 8.16
CA ILE A 204 -3.11 0.69 9.39
C ILE A 204 -3.53 2.12 9.08
N ILE A 205 -4.80 2.42 9.35
CA ILE A 205 -5.34 3.78 9.20
C ILE A 205 -4.61 4.75 10.13
N GLY A 206 -4.14 5.86 9.55
CA GLY A 206 -3.30 6.85 10.22
C GLY A 206 -1.80 6.67 9.95
N ALA A 207 -1.37 5.45 9.61
CA ALA A 207 0.00 5.16 9.22
C ALA A 207 0.17 5.13 7.70
N GLY A 208 -0.44 4.17 7.01
CA GLY A 208 -0.37 4.01 5.56
C GLY A 208 -1.26 4.97 4.79
N ASN A 209 -2.43 5.31 5.33
CA ASN A 209 -3.30 6.34 4.77
C ASN A 209 -4.14 7.04 5.84
N TYR A 210 -4.62 8.24 5.49
CA TYR A 210 -5.66 8.95 6.24
C TYR A 210 -6.41 9.92 5.31
N CYS A 211 -7.72 10.13 5.55
CA CYS A 211 -8.54 11.01 4.74
C CYS A 211 -9.58 11.77 5.59
N ASP A 212 -9.69 13.08 5.36
CA ASP A 212 -10.66 13.97 5.99
C ASP A 212 -10.98 15.11 5.04
N ASN A 213 -12.23 15.24 4.57
CA ASN A 213 -12.64 16.30 3.64
C ASN A 213 -12.37 17.71 4.17
N ALA A 214 -12.28 17.88 5.49
CA ALA A 214 -11.97 19.19 6.08
C ALA A 214 -10.51 19.59 5.95
N VAL A 215 -9.61 18.64 5.69
CA VAL A 215 -8.15 18.85 5.68
C VAL A 215 -7.53 18.38 4.38
N GLY A 216 -7.68 17.09 4.05
CA GLY A 216 -7.05 16.45 2.89
C GLY A 216 -7.01 14.94 3.01
N GLY A 217 -6.34 14.32 2.04
CA GLY A 217 -5.98 12.91 2.04
C GLY A 217 -4.47 12.74 1.99
N ALA A 218 -3.93 11.74 2.68
CA ALA A 218 -2.53 11.38 2.63
C ALA A 218 -2.32 9.87 2.57
N ALA A 219 -1.25 9.44 1.89
CA ALA A 219 -0.86 8.03 1.83
C ALA A 219 0.66 7.88 1.84
N CYS A 220 1.14 6.77 2.39
CA CYS A 220 2.56 6.46 2.55
C CYS A 220 2.96 5.22 1.76
N THR A 221 4.22 5.15 1.37
CA THR A 221 4.85 4.05 0.63
C THR A 221 6.27 3.83 1.13
N GLY A 222 6.70 2.57 1.24
CA GLY A 222 8.08 2.23 1.60
C GLY A 222 8.20 1.56 2.97
N ARG A 223 9.04 2.07 3.86
CA ARG A 223 9.29 1.44 5.17
C ARG A 223 8.08 1.53 6.11
N GLY A 224 7.20 0.52 6.04
CA GLY A 224 5.95 0.47 6.78
C GLY A 224 6.11 0.59 8.28
N GLU A 225 7.14 -0.02 8.87
CA GLU A 225 7.43 0.05 10.30
C GLU A 225 7.74 1.47 10.79
N LEU A 226 8.37 2.31 9.95
CA LEU A 226 8.55 3.74 10.26
C LEU A 226 7.23 4.49 10.16
N ALA A 227 6.46 4.24 9.10
CA ALA A 227 5.15 4.86 8.91
C ALA A 227 4.20 4.53 10.08
N ILE A 228 4.20 3.28 10.57
CA ILE A 228 3.39 2.86 11.74
C ILE A 228 3.85 3.59 13.00
N ARG A 229 5.14 3.60 13.29
CA ARG A 229 5.70 4.24 14.50
C ARG A 229 5.52 5.76 14.49
N GLY A 230 5.60 6.39 13.31
CA GLY A 230 5.38 7.83 13.13
C GLY A 230 3.90 8.22 12.95
N THR A 231 2.98 7.25 12.76
CA THR A 231 1.59 7.51 12.33
C THR A 231 1.55 8.49 11.17
N THR A 232 2.39 8.25 10.17
CA THR A 232 2.89 9.24 9.21
C THR A 232 1.79 9.86 8.35
N ALA A 233 0.83 9.07 7.84
CA ALA A 233 -0.26 9.63 7.04
C ALA A 233 -1.12 10.62 7.85
N ARG A 234 -1.33 10.37 9.14
CA ARG A 234 -2.04 11.31 10.01
C ARG A 234 -1.19 12.54 10.33
N ALA A 235 0.12 12.37 10.51
CA ALA A 235 1.06 13.48 10.73
C ALA A 235 1.09 14.44 9.53
N VAL A 236 1.04 13.92 8.29
CA VAL A 236 0.89 14.76 7.08
C VAL A 236 -0.32 15.68 7.17
N LEU A 237 -1.51 15.16 7.58
CA LEU A 237 -2.69 15.99 7.70
C LEU A 237 -2.60 17.03 8.83
N TYR A 238 -1.90 16.74 9.92
CA TYR A 238 -1.63 17.74 10.95
C TYR A 238 -0.76 18.89 10.44
N ALA A 239 0.33 18.56 9.73
CA ALA A 239 1.20 19.55 9.10
C ALA A 239 0.45 20.35 8.02
N LEU A 240 -0.35 19.68 7.18
CA LEU A 240 -1.17 20.32 6.16
C LEU A 240 -2.17 21.33 6.75
N ALA A 241 -2.84 20.97 7.85
CA ALA A 241 -3.78 21.87 8.53
C ALA A 241 -3.11 23.12 9.09
N ALA A 242 -1.84 23.05 9.42
CA ALA A 242 -1.07 24.18 9.98
C ALA A 242 -0.52 25.14 8.89
N ASP A 243 -0.07 24.62 7.75
CA ASP A 243 0.64 25.39 6.71
C ASP A 243 -0.11 25.48 5.38
N GLY A 244 -0.84 24.42 5.01
CA GLY A 244 -1.61 24.34 3.75
C GLY A 244 -0.81 23.94 2.51
N ASP A 245 0.51 23.68 2.60
CA ASP A 245 1.34 23.18 1.49
C ASP A 245 1.48 21.66 1.55
N PRO A 246 0.90 20.90 0.56
CA PRO A 246 0.91 19.43 0.58
C PRO A 246 2.32 18.82 0.53
N ALA A 247 3.23 19.37 -0.28
CA ALA A 247 4.59 18.83 -0.39
C ALA A 247 5.41 19.09 0.87
N LYS A 248 5.25 20.26 1.48
CA LYS A 248 5.90 20.62 2.74
C LYS A 248 5.35 19.77 3.89
N ALA A 249 4.03 19.56 3.96
CA ALA A 249 3.40 18.73 4.97
C ALA A 249 3.89 17.27 4.91
N CYS A 250 4.02 16.71 3.70
CA CYS A 250 4.65 15.40 3.51
C CYS A 250 6.10 15.39 4.01
N ALA A 251 6.90 16.41 3.66
CA ALA A 251 8.31 16.48 4.06
C ALA A 251 8.48 16.59 5.58
N GLU A 252 7.67 17.40 6.26
CA GLU A 252 7.70 17.53 7.72
C GLU A 252 7.36 16.22 8.43
N ALA A 253 6.30 15.54 8.00
CA ALA A 253 5.91 14.24 8.56
C ALA A 253 6.97 13.15 8.34
N LEU A 254 7.64 13.15 7.18
CA LEU A 254 8.74 12.21 6.91
C LEU A 254 9.99 12.55 7.73
N ALA A 255 10.31 13.83 7.91
CA ALA A 255 11.47 14.25 8.71
C ALA A 255 11.38 13.74 10.16
N GLU A 256 10.18 13.73 10.77
CA GLU A 256 9.96 13.17 12.10
C GLU A 256 10.32 11.67 12.19
N THR A 257 10.18 10.92 11.08
CA THR A 257 10.51 9.49 11.06
C THR A 257 12.00 9.22 10.96
N LEU A 258 12.81 10.18 10.46
CA LEU A 258 14.25 10.02 10.31
C LEU A 258 14.97 9.94 11.67
N ASP A 259 14.39 10.50 12.72
CA ASP A 259 14.91 10.44 14.09
C ASP A 259 14.60 9.10 14.77
N LEU A 260 13.74 8.27 14.16
CA LEU A 260 13.41 6.95 14.69
C LEU A 260 14.54 5.95 14.39
N PRO A 261 15.04 5.19 15.40
CA PRO A 261 16.01 4.15 15.15
C PRO A 261 15.45 3.07 14.22
N ASP A 262 16.10 2.86 13.08
CA ASP A 262 15.78 1.77 12.14
C ASP A 262 17.07 1.28 11.48
N GLU A 263 17.38 0.00 11.66
CA GLU A 263 18.59 -0.61 11.12
C GLU A 263 18.47 -0.89 9.60
N PHE A 264 17.25 -0.94 9.06
CA PHE A 264 16.98 -1.33 7.67
C PHE A 264 17.02 -0.16 6.68
N ARG A 265 16.97 1.08 7.12
CA ARG A 265 17.13 2.33 6.33
C ARG A 265 16.47 2.35 4.95
N SER A 266 15.33 1.67 4.78
CA SER A 266 14.57 1.70 3.53
C SER A 266 13.88 3.05 3.35
N PRO A 267 13.71 3.51 2.09
CA PRO A 267 13.00 4.76 1.81
C PRO A 267 11.60 4.79 2.38
N LEU A 268 11.15 5.98 2.74
CA LEU A 268 9.77 6.29 3.06
C LEU A 268 9.31 7.50 2.25
N GLN A 269 8.10 7.42 1.71
CA GLN A 269 7.51 8.39 0.81
C GLN A 269 6.08 8.71 1.27
N ALA A 270 5.62 9.91 0.98
CA ALA A 270 4.25 10.32 1.25
C ALA A 270 3.67 11.11 0.07
N LEU A 271 2.35 10.99 -0.12
CA LEU A 271 1.54 11.79 -1.03
C LEU A 271 0.44 12.49 -0.24
N CYS A 272 0.05 13.67 -0.72
CA CYS A 272 -1.03 14.45 -0.13
C CYS A 272 -1.88 15.11 -1.23
N LEU A 273 -3.21 15.09 -1.04
CA LEU A 273 -4.21 15.74 -1.88
C LEU A 273 -5.13 16.57 -1.02
N THR A 274 -5.31 17.86 -1.36
CA THR A 274 -6.17 18.78 -0.63
C THR A 274 -7.61 18.81 -1.19
N PRO A 275 -8.60 19.32 -0.43
CA PRO A 275 -9.99 19.43 -0.92
C PRO A 275 -10.17 20.41 -2.07
N ASP A 276 -9.24 21.35 -2.27
CA ASP A 276 -9.21 22.29 -3.39
C ASP A 276 -8.40 21.79 -4.60
N GLY A 277 -7.94 20.52 -4.56
CA GLY A 277 -7.25 19.85 -5.68
C GLY A 277 -5.75 20.11 -5.76
N ARG A 278 -5.15 20.91 -4.84
CA ARG A 278 -3.68 20.98 -4.73
C ARG A 278 -3.14 19.66 -4.23
N HIS A 279 -1.96 19.31 -4.67
CA HIS A 279 -1.33 18.06 -4.30
C HIS A 279 0.18 18.22 -4.17
N GLY A 280 0.83 17.24 -3.57
CA GLY A 280 2.26 17.19 -3.42
C GLY A 280 2.71 15.87 -2.81
N GLY A 281 4.01 15.64 -2.87
CA GLY A 281 4.63 14.47 -2.26
C GLY A 281 6.02 14.79 -1.74
N ALA A 282 6.50 13.95 -0.85
CA ALA A 282 7.88 13.99 -0.38
C ALA A 282 8.45 12.57 -0.29
N SER A 283 9.77 12.47 -0.31
CA SER A 283 10.50 11.21 -0.25
C SER A 283 11.84 11.38 0.45
N THR A 284 12.25 10.35 1.19
CA THR A 284 13.62 10.22 1.70
C THR A 284 14.60 9.71 0.63
N LEU A 285 14.08 9.28 -0.54
CA LEU A 285 14.84 8.86 -1.72
C LEU A 285 14.87 9.99 -2.75
N SER A 286 16.05 10.35 -3.26
CA SER A 286 16.18 11.36 -4.32
C SER A 286 15.65 10.86 -5.66
N GLY A 287 15.09 11.79 -6.48
CA GLY A 287 14.58 11.48 -7.81
C GLY A 287 13.28 10.67 -7.83
N SER A 288 12.61 10.53 -6.70
CA SER A 288 11.31 9.86 -6.60
C SER A 288 10.20 10.71 -7.20
N THR A 289 9.25 10.07 -7.87
CA THR A 289 8.16 10.72 -8.60
C THR A 289 6.78 10.18 -8.20
N TYR A 290 5.74 10.83 -8.66
CA TYR A 290 4.35 10.36 -8.55
C TYR A 290 3.55 10.80 -9.77
N SER A 291 2.43 10.14 -9.99
CA SER A 291 1.58 10.39 -11.17
C SER A 291 0.36 11.22 -10.81
N VAL A 292 -0.04 12.11 -11.71
CA VAL A 292 -1.20 13.00 -11.55
C VAL A 292 -2.05 12.95 -12.81
N MET A 293 -3.37 12.92 -12.67
CA MET A 293 -4.32 13.06 -13.76
C MET A 293 -5.59 13.78 -13.28
N THR A 294 -6.04 14.76 -14.05
CA THR A 294 -7.28 15.49 -13.82
C THR A 294 -8.34 15.11 -14.85
N ALA A 295 -9.57 15.54 -14.66
CA ALA A 295 -10.65 15.28 -15.62
C ALA A 295 -10.44 15.96 -16.99
N ASP A 296 -9.59 16.98 -17.05
CA ASP A 296 -9.27 17.72 -18.28
C ASP A 296 -8.07 17.13 -19.04
N ASP A 297 -7.31 16.21 -18.42
CA ASP A 297 -6.11 15.61 -18.99
C ASP A 297 -6.47 14.41 -19.89
N GLU A 298 -5.82 14.26 -21.04
CA GLU A 298 -5.91 13.06 -21.88
C GLU A 298 -5.03 11.92 -21.36
N THR A 299 -3.90 12.27 -20.73
CA THR A 299 -2.94 11.32 -20.15
C THR A 299 -2.45 11.82 -18.79
N PHE A 300 -1.92 10.91 -17.97
CA PHE A 300 -1.28 11.31 -16.71
C PHE A 300 0.03 12.08 -16.97
N ARG A 301 0.42 12.90 -16.00
CA ARG A 301 1.73 13.55 -15.94
C ARG A 301 2.50 13.04 -14.72
N ILE A 302 3.82 13.07 -14.82
CA ILE A 302 4.74 12.70 -13.74
C ILE A 302 5.20 13.98 -13.05
N GLU A 303 5.16 13.99 -11.72
CA GLU A 303 5.68 15.08 -10.88
C GLU A 303 6.72 14.57 -9.89
N GLU A 304 7.67 15.42 -9.55
CA GLU A 304 8.73 15.09 -8.59
C GLU A 304 8.25 15.21 -7.16
N ARG A 305 8.71 14.31 -6.30
CA ARG A 305 8.56 14.43 -4.86
C ARG A 305 9.66 15.31 -4.28
N ARG A 306 9.27 16.11 -3.29
CA ARG A 306 10.24 16.90 -2.52
C ARG A 306 11.15 15.95 -1.74
N GLN A 307 12.46 16.13 -1.86
CA GLN A 307 13.43 15.37 -1.08
C GLN A 307 13.47 15.89 0.37
N VAL A 308 13.54 14.95 1.33
CA VAL A 308 13.70 15.20 2.78
C VAL A 308 15.14 14.95 3.20
#